data_a7ea56db9644bc1698d46b56f9125fb0
#
_entry.id   a7ea56db9644bc1698d46b56f9125fb0
#
_cell.length_a   1.000
_cell.length_b   1.000
_cell.length_c   1.000
_cell.angle_alpha   90.00
_cell.angle_beta   90.00
_cell.angle_gamma   90.00
#
_symmetry.space_group_name_H-M   'P 1'
#
loop_
_entity.id
_entity.type
_entity.pdbx_description
1 polymer ?
#
loop_
_entity_poly.entity_id
_entity_poly.type
_entity_poly.pdbx_seq_one_letter_code
_entity_poly.pdbx_strand_id
1 'polypeptide(L)'
;MKKLTKLLSIIGISTMIGIGAGAVIALSFDDGSEGMIKAVKGEEIKAGVDSDKHIVDVMHKMTHQKVISKEKQGFIKMTTENIEKVRKVVNGSTPLSLKHEGKYREILYRRANKDFSQVVEDHNYMLEQIDDSNDGKAERIATPEEEQNFLIEQAKKERENEGDN
;
A
#
# COMPACT_ATOMS: atom_id res chain seq x y z
N MET A 1 -24.72 -40.77 -12.47
CA MET A 1 -25.00 -39.62 -11.59
C MET A 1 -23.74 -39.33 -10.77
N LYS A 2 -22.96 -38.29 -11.15
CA LYS A 2 -21.72 -37.92 -10.45
C LYS A 2 -22.05 -36.73 -9.53
N LYS A 3 -21.87 -36.94 -8.22
CA LYS A 3 -22.06 -35.91 -7.19
C LYS A 3 -20.92 -34.92 -7.23
N LEU A 4 -21.24 -33.66 -7.45
CA LEU A 4 -20.33 -32.55 -7.41
C LEU A 4 -20.14 -32.10 -5.95
N THR A 5 -19.00 -32.38 -5.36
CA THR A 5 -18.64 -31.95 -4.00
C THR A 5 -18.07 -30.54 -4.08
N LYS A 6 -18.80 -29.56 -3.58
CA LYS A 6 -18.31 -28.18 -3.42
C LYS A 6 -17.35 -28.15 -2.23
N LEU A 7 -16.06 -27.89 -2.48
CA LEU A 7 -15.12 -27.53 -1.43
C LEU A 7 -15.37 -26.08 -1.01
N LEU A 8 -15.83 -25.89 0.23
CA LEU A 8 -15.78 -24.57 0.88
C LEU A 8 -14.37 -24.39 1.44
N SER A 9 -13.62 -23.48 0.87
CA SER A 9 -12.37 -22.99 1.46
C SER A 9 -12.72 -22.06 2.63
N ILE A 10 -12.47 -22.54 3.84
CA ILE A 10 -12.54 -21.73 5.06
C ILE A 10 -11.23 -20.95 5.14
N ILE A 11 -11.33 -19.64 4.92
CA ILE A 11 -10.20 -18.71 5.16
C ILE A 11 -10.04 -18.59 6.68
N GLY A 12 -9.01 -19.24 7.20
CA GLY A 12 -8.64 -19.16 8.60
C GLY A 12 -8.09 -17.77 8.94
N ILE A 13 -8.85 -16.97 9.67
CA ILE A 13 -8.34 -15.77 10.33
C ILE A 13 -7.55 -16.23 11.54
N SER A 14 -6.23 -16.23 11.43
CA SER A 14 -5.35 -16.47 12.57
C SER A 14 -5.21 -15.18 13.38
N THR A 15 -6.01 -15.03 14.42
CA THR A 15 -5.82 -14.00 15.44
C THR A 15 -4.78 -14.49 16.45
N MET A 16 -3.55 -14.04 16.32
CA MET A 16 -2.55 -14.17 17.36
C MET A 16 -2.70 -13.04 18.37
N ILE A 17 -3.30 -13.34 19.52
CA ILE A 17 -3.28 -12.44 20.66
C ILE A 17 -2.02 -12.78 21.48
N GLY A 18 -0.97 -12.01 21.27
CA GLY A 18 0.23 -12.04 22.11
C GLY A 18 0.19 -10.92 23.15
N ILE A 19 0.10 -11.27 24.43
CA ILE A 19 0.21 -10.32 25.55
C ILE A 19 1.69 -10.05 25.79
N GLY A 20 2.17 -8.89 25.34
CA GLY A 20 3.55 -8.44 25.60
C GLY A 20 3.75 -7.03 25.01
N ALA A 21 4.21 -6.10 25.84
CA ALA A 21 4.31 -4.66 25.60
C ALA A 21 4.90 -4.24 24.23
N GLY A 22 4.04 -4.04 23.25
CA GLY A 22 4.37 -3.57 21.91
C GLY A 22 3.27 -3.95 20.94
N ALA A 23 2.43 -3.00 20.57
CA ALA A 23 1.43 -3.26 19.53
C ALA A 23 2.13 -3.44 18.17
N VAL A 24 2.06 -4.65 17.62
CA VAL A 24 2.53 -4.97 16.27
C VAL A 24 1.35 -4.90 15.33
N ILE A 25 1.41 -4.02 14.33
CA ILE A 25 0.40 -3.93 13.30
C ILE A 25 1.00 -4.50 12.02
N ALA A 26 0.49 -5.64 11.58
CA ALA A 26 0.86 -6.21 10.28
C ALA A 26 -0.04 -5.60 9.19
N LEU A 27 0.55 -4.92 8.23
CA LEU A 27 -0.12 -4.48 7.02
C LEU A 27 0.16 -5.49 5.91
N SER A 28 -0.86 -6.24 5.52
CA SER A 28 -0.82 -7.07 4.30
C SER A 28 -1.58 -6.33 3.22
N PHE A 29 -0.94 -6.08 2.09
CA PHE A 29 -1.55 -5.40 0.96
C PHE A 29 -1.91 -6.41 -0.12
N ASP A 30 -3.12 -6.27 -0.69
CA ASP A 30 -3.58 -7.05 -1.82
C ASP A 30 -3.46 -6.21 -3.10
N ASP A 31 -2.82 -6.75 -4.14
CA ASP A 31 -2.69 -6.10 -5.43
C ASP A 31 -3.91 -6.33 -6.34
N GLY A 32 -4.86 -7.14 -5.88
CA GLY A 32 -6.09 -7.44 -6.64
C GLY A 32 -5.88 -8.39 -7.82
N SER A 33 -4.74 -9.10 -7.89
CA SER A 33 -4.59 -10.27 -8.75
C SER A 33 -5.14 -11.49 -8.02
N GLU A 34 -6.19 -12.11 -8.52
CA GLU A 34 -6.68 -13.38 -7.99
C GLU A 34 -5.58 -14.43 -8.18
N GLY A 35 -4.84 -14.70 -7.13
CA GLY A 35 -4.01 -15.91 -7.03
C GLY A 35 -2.54 -15.74 -6.76
N MET A 36 -1.94 -14.55 -6.80
CA MET A 36 -0.50 -14.43 -6.56
C MET A 36 -0.10 -13.12 -5.90
N ILE A 37 -0.26 -13.11 -4.59
CA ILE A 37 0.60 -12.29 -3.77
C ILE A 37 1.10 -13.16 -2.64
N LYS A 38 2.35 -13.54 -2.73
CA LYS A 38 3.11 -13.62 -1.51
C LYS A 38 2.95 -12.24 -0.88
N ALA A 39 2.19 -12.17 0.22
CA ALA A 39 2.20 -11.02 1.07
C ALA A 39 3.61 -10.42 1.01
N VAL A 40 3.74 -9.17 0.60
CA VAL A 40 4.92 -8.39 0.98
C VAL A 40 5.09 -8.79 2.42
N LYS A 41 6.16 -9.55 2.75
CA LYS A 41 6.38 -10.20 4.05
C LYS A 41 5.93 -9.20 5.07
N GLY A 42 4.84 -9.50 5.81
CA GLY A 42 4.13 -8.52 6.60
C GLY A 42 5.16 -7.72 7.40
N GLU A 43 5.49 -6.52 6.94
CA GLU A 43 6.38 -5.66 7.68
C GLU A 43 5.62 -5.26 8.91
N GLU A 44 6.04 -5.82 10.05
CA GLU A 44 5.49 -5.50 11.35
C GLU A 44 5.76 -4.03 11.63
N ILE A 45 4.72 -3.19 11.60
CA ILE A 45 4.84 -1.81 12.05
C ILE A 45 4.95 -1.85 13.58
N LYS A 46 6.16 -1.71 14.06
CA LYS A 46 6.40 -1.52 15.49
C LYS A 46 6.00 -0.10 15.86
N ALA A 47 5.22 0.03 16.92
CA ALA A 47 4.93 1.34 17.50
C ALA A 47 6.25 2.01 17.91
N GLY A 48 6.61 3.14 17.27
CA GLY A 48 7.86 3.86 17.51
C GLY A 48 8.20 4.82 16.37
N VAL A 49 9.44 5.30 16.35
CA VAL A 49 9.94 6.29 15.36
C VAL A 49 9.83 5.79 13.91
N ASP A 50 9.91 4.48 13.70
CA ASP A 50 9.85 3.86 12.38
C ASP A 50 8.43 3.79 11.78
N SER A 51 7.37 3.91 12.60
CA SER A 51 5.99 3.77 12.12
C SER A 51 5.57 4.91 11.18
N ASP A 52 6.02 6.14 11.42
CA ASP A 52 5.73 7.28 10.56
C ASP A 52 6.36 7.09 9.17
N LYS A 53 7.66 6.76 9.13
CA LYS A 53 8.38 6.51 7.89
C LYS A 53 7.77 5.36 7.09
N HIS A 54 7.35 4.29 7.77
CA HIS A 54 6.72 3.15 7.11
C HIS A 54 5.34 3.52 6.50
N ILE A 55 4.50 4.22 7.26
CA ILE A 55 3.18 4.66 6.75
C ILE A 55 3.34 5.57 5.54
N VAL A 56 4.26 6.53 5.59
CA VAL A 56 4.49 7.45 4.49
C VAL A 56 5.04 6.74 3.26
N ASP A 57 5.94 5.76 3.44
CA ASP A 57 6.48 4.93 2.35
C ASP A 57 5.38 4.10 1.66
N VAL A 58 4.53 3.43 2.44
CA VAL A 58 3.37 2.71 1.93
C VAL A 58 2.45 3.63 1.13
N MET A 59 2.11 4.78 1.70
CA MET A 59 1.24 5.76 1.03
C MET A 59 1.88 6.33 -0.23
N HIS A 60 3.19 6.55 -0.25
CA HIS A 60 3.96 6.99 -1.40
C HIS A 60 3.93 5.94 -2.53
N LYS A 61 4.29 4.69 -2.24
CA LYS A 61 4.26 3.57 -3.20
C LYS A 61 2.90 3.35 -3.85
N MET A 62 1.81 3.64 -3.13
CA MET A 62 0.46 3.58 -3.68
C MET A 62 0.20 4.64 -4.77
N THR A 63 0.92 5.77 -4.77
CA THR A 63 0.72 6.81 -5.79
C THR A 63 1.38 6.49 -7.12
N HIS A 64 2.31 5.56 -7.18
CA HIS A 64 3.11 5.27 -8.37
C HIS A 64 2.27 4.96 -9.61
N GLN A 65 1.10 4.34 -9.45
CA GLN A 65 0.19 4.09 -10.57
C GLN A 65 -0.50 5.37 -11.09
N LYS A 66 -0.59 6.41 -10.27
CA LYS A 66 -1.36 7.62 -10.57
C LYS A 66 -0.50 8.79 -11.07
N VAL A 67 0.82 8.67 -11.02
CA VAL A 67 1.72 9.77 -11.38
C VAL A 67 2.75 9.33 -12.41
N ILE A 68 3.30 10.31 -13.11
CA ILE A 68 4.49 10.14 -13.95
C ILE A 68 5.67 10.77 -13.21
N SER A 69 6.69 9.96 -12.97
CA SER A 69 7.99 10.36 -12.40
C SER A 69 9.10 9.56 -13.08
N LYS A 70 10.34 10.07 -13.01
CA LYS A 70 11.51 9.42 -13.61
C LYS A 70 11.84 8.10 -12.94
N GLU A 71 11.74 8.06 -11.62
CA GLU A 71 12.02 6.88 -10.82
C GLU A 71 10.84 6.51 -9.92
N LYS A 72 10.59 5.21 -9.80
CA LYS A 72 9.55 4.64 -8.95
C LYS A 72 10.10 3.40 -8.26
N GLN A 73 10.46 3.53 -6.99
CA GLN A 73 10.98 2.42 -6.19
C GLN A 73 9.85 1.73 -5.41
N GLY A 74 9.59 0.47 -5.78
CA GLY A 74 8.51 -0.32 -5.19
C GLY A 74 7.13 0.10 -5.70
N PHE A 75 6.14 -0.71 -5.37
CA PHE A 75 4.76 -0.50 -5.79
C PHE A 75 3.80 -1.16 -4.80
N ILE A 76 2.73 -0.46 -4.48
CA ILE A 76 1.57 -1.01 -3.76
C ILE A 76 0.34 -0.55 -4.52
N LYS A 77 -0.47 -1.50 -4.98
CA LYS A 77 -1.67 -1.17 -5.74
C LYS A 77 -2.65 -0.35 -4.91
N MET A 78 -3.13 0.76 -5.45
CA MET A 78 -4.09 1.64 -4.79
C MET A 78 -5.51 1.07 -4.93
N THR A 79 -5.78 -0.02 -4.23
CA THR A 79 -7.13 -0.60 -4.12
C THR A 79 -7.90 0.04 -2.96
N THR A 80 -9.22 -0.05 -3.01
CA THR A 80 -10.08 0.38 -1.89
C THR A 80 -9.68 -0.34 -0.60
N GLU A 81 -9.37 -1.64 -0.69
CA GLU A 81 -8.94 -2.45 0.45
C GLU A 81 -7.63 -1.94 1.05
N ASN A 82 -6.61 -1.69 0.22
CA ASN A 82 -5.32 -1.19 0.68
C ASN A 82 -5.44 0.22 1.29
N ILE A 83 -6.26 1.10 0.69
CA ILE A 83 -6.56 2.41 1.28
C ILE A 83 -7.19 2.26 2.66
N GLU A 84 -8.18 1.37 2.82
CA GLU A 84 -8.85 1.16 4.10
C GLU A 84 -7.94 0.53 5.16
N LYS A 85 -7.03 -0.36 4.77
CA LYS A 85 -6.01 -0.90 5.68
C LYS A 85 -5.16 0.23 6.27
N VAL A 86 -4.62 1.11 5.43
CA VAL A 86 -3.82 2.26 5.88
C VAL A 86 -4.67 3.22 6.73
N ARG A 87 -5.91 3.50 6.32
CA ARG A 87 -6.83 4.34 7.10
C ARG A 87 -7.07 3.79 8.50
N LYS A 88 -7.27 2.50 8.65
CA LYS A 88 -7.45 1.85 9.96
C LYS A 88 -6.22 2.04 10.85
N VAL A 89 -5.03 1.96 10.27
CA VAL A 89 -3.77 2.17 11.02
C VAL A 89 -3.63 3.62 11.45
N VAL A 90 -3.80 4.57 10.52
CA VAL A 90 -3.67 6.01 10.80
C VAL A 90 -4.75 6.52 11.76
N ASN A 91 -5.97 5.94 11.70
CA ASN A 91 -7.09 6.32 12.57
C ASN A 91 -7.21 5.45 13.84
N GLY A 92 -6.38 4.43 13.98
CA GLY A 92 -6.47 3.44 15.06
C GLY A 92 -6.23 4.05 16.45
N SER A 93 -6.76 3.33 17.46
CA SER A 93 -6.63 3.73 18.87
C SER A 93 -5.23 3.44 19.45
N THR A 94 -4.38 2.77 18.71
CA THR A 94 -2.98 2.56 19.11
C THR A 94 -2.23 3.85 18.85
N PRO A 95 -1.59 4.47 19.85
CA PRO A 95 -0.86 5.71 19.67
C PRO A 95 0.38 5.45 18.81
N LEU A 96 0.22 5.52 17.50
CA LEU A 96 1.34 5.67 16.59
C LEU A 96 1.75 7.14 16.70
N SER A 97 3.01 7.39 17.01
CA SER A 97 3.55 8.76 17.00
C SER A 97 3.78 9.19 15.55
N LEU A 98 2.68 9.54 14.86
CA LEU A 98 2.75 10.02 13.47
C LEU A 98 2.97 11.53 13.45
N LYS A 99 4.05 11.97 12.83
CA LYS A 99 4.43 13.40 12.76
C LYS A 99 3.42 14.22 11.97
N HIS A 100 2.83 13.64 10.94
CA HIS A 100 1.96 14.32 9.98
C HIS A 100 0.58 13.67 9.88
N GLU A 101 0.06 13.13 10.98
CA GLU A 101 -1.20 12.36 11.04
C GLU A 101 -2.37 13.08 10.36
N GLY A 102 -2.54 14.38 10.60
CA GLY A 102 -3.59 15.18 9.97
C GLY A 102 -3.49 15.20 8.44
N LYS A 103 -2.27 15.34 7.91
CA LYS A 103 -2.04 15.32 6.46
C LYS A 103 -2.27 13.93 5.87
N TYR A 104 -1.87 12.86 6.57
CA TYR A 104 -2.14 11.49 6.11
C TYR A 104 -3.63 11.19 6.05
N ARG A 105 -4.40 11.62 7.06
CA ARG A 105 -5.86 11.49 7.08
C ARG A 105 -6.52 12.21 5.91
N GLU A 106 -6.08 13.44 5.61
CA GLU A 106 -6.57 14.23 4.48
C GLU A 106 -6.31 13.53 3.14
N ILE A 107 -5.08 13.06 2.91
CA ILE A 107 -4.70 12.32 1.71
C ILE A 107 -5.54 11.05 1.56
N LEU A 108 -5.65 10.26 2.62
CA LEU A 108 -6.41 9.00 2.61
C LEU A 108 -7.91 9.23 2.42
N TYR A 109 -8.45 10.34 2.94
CA TYR A 109 -9.83 10.73 2.68
C TYR A 109 -10.08 11.00 1.20
N ARG A 110 -9.21 11.79 0.53
CA ARG A 110 -9.31 12.04 -0.91
C ARG A 110 -9.26 10.73 -1.70
N ARG A 111 -8.28 9.87 -1.41
CA ARG A 111 -8.11 8.57 -2.10
C ARG A 111 -9.34 7.67 -1.94
N ALA A 112 -9.92 7.58 -0.76
CA ALA A 112 -11.12 6.80 -0.51
C ALA A 112 -12.32 7.32 -1.32
N ASN A 113 -12.38 8.63 -1.59
CA ASN A 113 -13.39 9.26 -2.44
C ASN A 113 -13.00 9.29 -3.93
N LYS A 114 -11.91 8.62 -4.33
CA LYS A 114 -11.38 8.60 -5.70
C LYS A 114 -11.03 9.99 -6.25
N ASP A 115 -10.74 10.93 -5.37
CA ASP A 115 -10.23 12.24 -5.71
C ASP A 115 -8.70 12.20 -5.77
N PHE A 116 -8.17 12.19 -6.99
CA PHE A 116 -6.74 12.17 -7.29
C PHE A 116 -6.24 13.51 -7.86
N SER A 117 -7.02 14.58 -7.72
CA SER A 117 -6.67 15.91 -8.24
C SER A 117 -5.36 16.46 -7.68
N GLN A 118 -4.99 16.06 -6.45
CA GLN A 118 -3.76 16.48 -5.77
C GLN A 118 -2.74 15.34 -5.63
N VAL A 119 -2.83 14.29 -6.45
CA VAL A 119 -1.98 13.11 -6.27
C VAL A 119 -0.50 13.38 -6.55
N VAL A 120 -0.17 14.36 -7.37
CA VAL A 120 1.20 14.80 -7.66
C VAL A 120 1.81 15.49 -6.43
N GLU A 121 1.07 16.43 -5.86
CA GLU A 121 1.47 17.15 -4.65
C GLU A 121 1.59 16.18 -3.46
N ASP A 122 0.62 15.28 -3.33
CA ASP A 122 0.63 14.24 -2.29
C ASP A 122 1.85 13.31 -2.43
N HIS A 123 2.17 12.88 -3.66
CA HIS A 123 3.33 12.06 -3.94
C HIS A 123 4.62 12.78 -3.54
N ASN A 124 4.82 14.01 -4.02
CA ASN A 124 6.02 14.79 -3.76
C ASN A 124 6.17 15.12 -2.27
N TYR A 125 5.07 15.46 -1.59
CA TYR A 125 5.07 15.66 -0.15
C TYR A 125 5.55 14.41 0.60
N MET A 126 5.06 13.22 0.23
CA MET A 126 5.48 11.98 0.89
C MET A 126 6.91 11.60 0.57
N LEU A 127 7.36 11.83 -0.68
CA LEU A 127 8.74 11.59 -1.06
C LEU A 127 9.71 12.41 -0.19
N GLU A 128 9.42 13.68 0.04
CA GLU A 128 10.24 14.57 0.90
C GLU A 128 10.33 14.09 2.37
N GLN A 129 9.41 13.25 2.84
CA GLN A 129 9.48 12.65 4.17
C GLN A 129 10.31 11.36 4.22
N ILE A 130 10.59 10.75 3.06
CA ILE A 130 11.28 9.46 2.93
C ILE A 130 12.73 9.67 2.52
N ASP A 131 12.94 10.53 1.53
CA ASP A 131 14.22 10.74 0.85
C ASP A 131 14.39 12.22 0.48
N ASP A 132 15.59 12.73 0.68
CA ASP A 132 15.98 14.11 0.32
C ASP A 132 16.32 14.23 -1.19
N SER A 133 16.33 13.12 -1.94
CA SER A 133 16.58 13.15 -3.38
C SER A 133 15.36 13.68 -4.15
N ASN A 134 15.63 14.35 -5.27
CA ASN A 134 14.56 14.83 -6.15
C ASN A 134 14.25 13.88 -7.32
N ASP A 135 14.93 12.73 -7.38
CA ASP A 135 14.92 11.87 -8.58
C ASP A 135 13.57 11.18 -8.80
N GLY A 136 12.84 10.93 -7.71
CA GLY A 136 11.51 10.33 -7.74
C GLY A 136 10.35 11.31 -7.87
N LYS A 137 10.57 12.62 -7.95
CA LYS A 137 9.47 13.61 -7.99
C LYS A 137 8.53 13.38 -9.16
N ALA A 138 7.25 13.40 -8.85
CA ALA A 138 6.19 13.33 -9.86
C ALA A 138 6.08 14.65 -10.62
N GLU A 139 5.96 14.55 -11.94
CA GLU A 139 5.85 15.69 -12.86
C GLU A 139 4.39 16.02 -13.18
N ARG A 140 3.55 14.98 -13.28
CA ARG A 140 2.12 15.12 -13.63
C ARG A 140 1.32 13.87 -13.24
N ILE A 141 0.01 14.01 -13.33
CA ILE A 141 -0.92 12.87 -13.21
C ILE A 141 -0.75 11.96 -14.44
N ALA A 142 -0.77 10.65 -14.22
CA ALA A 142 -0.81 9.67 -15.30
C ALA A 142 -2.17 9.67 -16.00
N THR A 143 -2.17 9.52 -17.32
CA THR A 143 -3.42 9.25 -18.06
C THR A 143 -3.95 7.85 -17.70
N PRO A 144 -5.24 7.56 -17.96
CA PRO A 144 -5.78 6.21 -17.74
C PRO A 144 -5.01 5.11 -18.49
N GLU A 145 -4.51 5.40 -19.69
CA GLU A 145 -3.72 4.47 -20.49
C GLU A 145 -2.34 4.23 -19.86
N GLU A 146 -1.66 5.29 -19.39
CA GLU A 146 -0.36 5.19 -18.72
C GLU A 146 -0.49 4.42 -17.40
N GLU A 147 -1.54 4.67 -16.63
CA GLU A 147 -1.84 3.91 -15.42
C GLU A 147 -2.04 2.42 -15.74
N GLN A 148 -2.85 2.10 -16.75
CA GLN A 148 -3.10 0.73 -17.15
C GLN A 148 -1.81 0.02 -17.59
N ASN A 149 -0.98 0.67 -18.40
CA ASN A 149 0.30 0.13 -18.85
C ASN A 149 1.24 -0.13 -17.67
N PHE A 150 1.32 0.81 -16.72
CA PHE A 150 2.10 0.63 -15.50
C PHE A 150 1.64 -0.59 -14.70
N LEU A 151 0.34 -0.77 -14.49
CA LEU A 151 -0.21 -1.92 -13.78
C LEU A 151 0.10 -3.25 -14.47
N ILE A 152 0.03 -3.30 -15.80
CA ILE A 152 0.41 -4.48 -16.59
C ILE A 152 1.89 -4.81 -16.41
N GLU A 153 2.76 -3.81 -16.43
CA GLU A 153 4.20 -4.00 -16.21
C GLU A 153 4.51 -4.53 -14.80
N GLN A 154 3.86 -3.99 -13.77
CA GLN A 154 4.05 -4.49 -12.41
C GLN A 154 3.61 -5.96 -12.28
N ALA A 155 2.44 -6.31 -12.80
CA ALA A 155 1.94 -7.69 -12.81
C ALA A 155 2.83 -8.66 -13.61
N LYS A 156 3.59 -8.17 -14.58
CA LYS A 156 4.59 -8.95 -15.32
C LYS A 156 5.83 -9.23 -14.48
N LYS A 157 6.37 -8.19 -13.84
CA LYS A 157 7.54 -8.30 -12.95
C LYS A 157 7.30 -9.23 -11.78
N GLU A 158 6.10 -9.21 -11.21
CA GLU A 158 5.71 -10.12 -10.14
C GLU A 158 5.76 -11.59 -10.59
N ARG A 159 5.19 -11.90 -11.76
CA ARG A 159 5.21 -13.26 -12.33
C ARG A 159 6.62 -13.75 -12.65
N GLU A 160 7.49 -12.88 -13.16
CA GLU A 160 8.88 -13.22 -13.47
C GLU A 160 9.66 -13.57 -12.19
N ASN A 161 9.46 -12.81 -11.11
CA ASN A 161 10.10 -13.06 -9.81
C ASN A 161 9.62 -14.34 -9.12
N GLU A 162 8.43 -14.85 -9.45
CA GLU A 162 7.89 -16.09 -8.88
C GLU A 162 8.31 -17.34 -9.65
N GLY A 163 8.66 -17.19 -10.94
CA GLY A 163 9.11 -18.28 -11.78
C GLY A 163 10.55 -18.74 -11.53
N ASP A 164 11.35 -17.95 -10.82
CA ASP A 164 12.77 -18.24 -10.53
C ASP A 164 13.00 -18.87 -9.13
N ASN A 165 11.96 -19.27 -8.42
CA ASN A 165 12.00 -20.00 -7.15
C ASN A 165 11.43 -21.41 -7.29
#